data_69ea1e5fddfa1bdc28bacac627834f0c
#
_entry.id   69ea1e5fddfa1bdc28bacac627834f0c
#
_cell.length_a   1.000
_cell.length_b   1.000
_cell.length_c   1.000
_cell.angle_alpha   90.00
_cell.angle_beta   90.00
_cell.angle_gamma   90.00
#
_symmetry.space_group_name_H-M   'P 1'
#
loop_
_entity.id
_entity.type
_entity.pdbx_description
1 polymer ?
#
loop_
_entity_poly.entity_id
_entity_poly.type
_entity_poly.pdbx_seq_one_letter_code
_entity_poly.pdbx_strand_id
1 'polypeptide(L)'
;MPEQPFPRGVAFSIITRRTRRPGRSPGWRSFLPIGLFPMLDEIRSRIEAEIAHLTNELTVVLPKAIKIAVEHGDLRENADYKSALERQQFVQARLGQLTQRMGELSKIDPDSMPHDRVGFGSRVKLYDIVLAEEVSFTVVAGDFMDLDAGQVSLASPIGRGLLGAREGQEVVVMLPVGERRFKVLELLTLPQQLGASGEE
;
A
#
# COMPACT_ATOMS: atom_id res chain seq x y z
N MET A 1 21.51 39.26 -14.34
CA MET A 1 20.67 38.50 -13.39
C MET A 1 21.30 37.14 -13.26
N PRO A 2 21.85 36.75 -12.11
CA PRO A 2 22.50 35.47 -11.93
C PRO A 2 21.47 34.38 -11.62
N GLU A 3 21.58 33.29 -12.33
CA GLU A 3 20.83 32.05 -12.10
C GLU A 3 21.13 31.46 -10.74
N GLN A 4 20.09 31.17 -9.96
CA GLN A 4 20.20 30.49 -8.68
C GLN A 4 20.30 28.98 -8.92
N PRO A 5 21.27 28.28 -8.33
CA PRO A 5 21.36 26.83 -8.44
C PRO A 5 20.33 26.17 -7.52
N PHE A 6 19.56 25.24 -8.07
CA PHE A 6 18.67 24.35 -7.33
C PHE A 6 19.42 23.52 -6.29
N PRO A 7 18.87 23.28 -5.10
CA PRO A 7 19.50 22.46 -4.09
C PRO A 7 19.56 20.99 -4.54
N ARG A 8 20.78 20.51 -4.72
CA ARG A 8 21.09 19.09 -4.88
C ARG A 8 20.88 18.40 -3.53
N GLY A 9 20.04 17.37 -3.51
CA GLY A 9 20.13 16.36 -2.47
C GLY A 9 18.95 16.25 -1.54
N VAL A 10 17.84 15.65 -2.01
CA VAL A 10 16.98 14.83 -1.15
C VAL A 10 16.39 13.71 -2.04
N ALA A 11 16.50 12.49 -1.57
CA ALA A 11 15.78 11.29 -2.02
C ALA A 11 16.28 10.48 -3.22
N PHE A 12 17.59 10.23 -3.33
CA PHE A 12 18.07 9.19 -4.24
C PHE A 12 18.97 8.14 -3.57
N SER A 13 18.97 8.07 -2.24
CA SER A 13 19.79 7.12 -1.48
C SER A 13 19.18 5.72 -1.34
N ILE A 14 17.99 5.47 -1.88
CA ILE A 14 17.28 4.19 -1.67
C ILE A 14 17.61 3.14 -2.74
N ILE A 15 18.17 3.55 -3.88
CA ILE A 15 18.48 2.60 -4.97
C ILE A 15 19.96 2.21 -5.04
N THR A 16 20.87 2.88 -4.33
CA THR A 16 22.31 2.71 -4.51
C THR A 16 23.05 2.16 -3.30
N ARG A 17 22.65 1.03 -2.74
CA ARG A 17 23.54 0.25 -1.88
C ARG A 17 23.24 -1.24 -1.95
N ARG A 18 23.78 -1.89 -2.99
CA ARG A 18 24.40 -3.22 -2.86
C ARG A 18 25.10 -3.62 -4.16
N THR A 19 26.30 -3.12 -4.38
CA THR A 19 27.26 -3.79 -5.24
C THR A 19 27.61 -5.12 -4.58
N ARG A 20 27.04 -6.22 -5.04
CA ARG A 20 27.57 -7.56 -4.85
C ARG A 20 27.89 -8.17 -6.21
N ARG A 21 29.13 -8.68 -6.32
CA ARG A 21 29.73 -9.39 -7.44
C ARG A 21 28.79 -10.45 -8.02
N PRO A 22 28.87 -10.74 -9.35
CA PRO A 22 28.10 -11.81 -9.97
C PRO A 22 28.64 -13.16 -9.44
N GLY A 23 27.86 -13.75 -8.56
CA GLY A 23 28.19 -15.06 -8.00
C GLY A 23 27.00 -15.60 -7.22
N ARG A 24 26.26 -16.52 -7.87
CA ARG A 24 25.16 -17.33 -7.32
C ARG A 24 24.04 -16.51 -6.67
N SER A 25 22.98 -16.35 -7.40
CA SER A 25 21.67 -15.97 -6.86
C SER A 25 21.35 -16.86 -5.66
N PRO A 26 21.21 -16.33 -4.42
CA PRO A 26 20.39 -17.02 -3.46
C PRO A 26 19.01 -17.02 -4.08
N GLY A 27 18.48 -18.19 -4.44
CA GLY A 27 17.16 -18.30 -5.00
C GLY A 27 16.19 -17.55 -4.11
N TRP A 28 15.38 -16.69 -4.70
CA TRP A 28 14.27 -15.97 -4.04
C TRP A 28 13.33 -16.91 -3.26
N ARG A 29 13.45 -18.22 -3.49
CA ARG A 29 12.82 -19.30 -2.69
C ARG A 29 13.23 -19.31 -1.21
N SER A 30 14.31 -18.63 -0.83
CA SER A 30 14.78 -18.53 0.57
C SER A 30 14.23 -17.32 1.32
N PHE A 31 13.52 -16.42 0.67
CA PHE A 31 12.71 -15.41 1.35
C PHE A 31 11.42 -16.11 1.74
N LEU A 32 11.31 -16.45 3.02
CA LEU A 32 10.10 -16.96 3.65
C LEU A 32 8.88 -16.21 3.10
N PRO A 33 7.79 -16.90 2.76
CA PRO A 33 6.56 -16.26 2.38
C PRO A 33 6.08 -15.46 3.58
N ILE A 34 6.40 -14.16 3.63
CA ILE A 34 5.55 -13.24 4.37
C ILE A 34 4.29 -13.22 3.50
N GLY A 35 3.41 -14.18 3.80
CA GLY A 35 2.22 -14.41 3.03
C GLY A 35 1.42 -13.12 2.97
N LEU A 36 1.04 -12.69 1.78
CA LEU A 36 0.16 -11.54 1.59
C LEU A 36 -1.19 -11.76 2.29
N PHE A 37 -1.57 -12.99 2.59
CA PHE A 37 -2.75 -13.33 3.41
C PHE A 37 -2.63 -12.79 4.84
N PRO A 38 -1.56 -13.07 5.60
CA PRO A 38 -1.37 -12.42 6.88
C PRO A 38 -1.43 -10.89 6.77
N MET A 39 -0.91 -10.32 5.68
CA MET A 39 -0.94 -8.89 5.44
C MET A 39 -2.34 -8.37 5.13
N LEU A 40 -3.12 -9.03 4.26
CA LEU A 40 -4.51 -8.64 3.99
C LEU A 40 -5.39 -8.81 5.22
N ASP A 41 -5.22 -9.91 5.95
CA ASP A 41 -5.94 -10.17 7.19
C ASP A 41 -5.52 -9.18 8.29
N GLU A 42 -4.26 -8.82 8.37
CA GLU A 42 -3.78 -7.79 9.28
C GLU A 42 -4.36 -6.42 8.94
N ILE A 43 -4.39 -6.04 7.64
CA ILE A 43 -5.02 -4.81 7.18
C ILE A 43 -6.51 -4.81 7.51
N ARG A 44 -7.21 -5.90 7.20
CA ARG A 44 -8.63 -6.06 7.50
C ARG A 44 -8.88 -5.92 9.00
N SER A 45 -8.13 -6.64 9.83
CA SER A 45 -8.22 -6.60 11.28
C SER A 45 -7.97 -5.20 11.85
N ARG A 46 -7.01 -4.46 11.31
CA ARG A 46 -6.74 -3.06 11.73
C ARG A 46 -7.91 -2.14 11.39
N ILE A 47 -8.46 -2.27 10.17
CA ILE A 47 -9.63 -1.47 9.75
C ILE A 47 -10.85 -1.84 10.60
N GLU A 48 -11.10 -3.11 10.86
CA GLU A 48 -12.18 -3.58 11.73
C GLU A 48 -12.06 -3.04 13.15
N ALA A 49 -10.86 -3.07 13.72
CA ALA A 49 -10.60 -2.52 15.04
C ALA A 49 -10.84 -0.99 15.09
N GLU A 50 -10.42 -0.24 14.05
CA GLU A 50 -10.67 1.20 13.95
C GLU A 50 -12.17 1.49 13.79
N ILE A 51 -12.88 0.73 12.96
CA ILE A 51 -14.35 0.83 12.80
C ILE A 51 -15.04 0.57 14.14
N ALA A 52 -14.67 -0.48 14.87
CA ALA A 52 -15.26 -0.80 16.16
C ALA A 52 -15.02 0.32 17.19
N HIS A 53 -13.81 0.86 17.25
CA HIS A 53 -13.45 1.97 18.13
C HIS A 53 -14.29 3.23 17.82
N LEU A 54 -14.33 3.65 16.55
CA LEU A 54 -15.07 4.84 16.13
C LEU A 54 -16.60 4.66 16.27
N THR A 55 -17.10 3.45 16.06
CA THR A 55 -18.51 3.13 16.29
C THR A 55 -18.87 3.28 17.76
N ASN A 56 -18.04 2.75 18.68
CA ASN A 56 -18.24 2.95 20.10
C ASN A 56 -18.15 4.44 20.49
N GLU A 57 -17.23 5.18 19.92
CA GLU A 57 -17.12 6.63 20.14
C GLU A 57 -18.40 7.35 19.70
N LEU A 58 -18.91 7.03 18.50
CA LEU A 58 -20.10 7.66 17.93
C LEU A 58 -21.39 7.32 18.70
N THR A 59 -21.52 6.07 19.18
CA THR A 59 -22.76 5.58 19.77
C THR A 59 -22.82 5.70 21.29
N VAL A 60 -21.68 5.77 21.97
CA VAL A 60 -21.61 5.78 23.44
C VAL A 60 -20.94 7.02 23.98
N VAL A 61 -19.74 7.36 23.49
CA VAL A 61 -18.92 8.43 24.08
C VAL A 61 -19.47 9.81 23.71
N LEU A 62 -19.65 10.08 22.43
CA LEU A 62 -20.12 11.38 21.94
C LEU A 62 -21.52 11.74 22.40
N PRO A 63 -22.52 10.84 22.42
CA PRO A 63 -23.84 11.17 22.95
C PRO A 63 -23.80 11.55 24.44
N LYS A 64 -22.94 10.92 25.23
CA LYS A 64 -22.75 11.28 26.65
C LYS A 64 -22.10 12.67 26.77
N ALA A 65 -21.05 12.93 25.99
CA ALA A 65 -20.39 14.24 26.00
C ALA A 65 -21.35 15.36 25.57
N ILE A 66 -22.11 15.15 24.50
CA ILE A 66 -23.12 16.11 24.02
C ILE A 66 -24.18 16.34 25.11
N LYS A 67 -24.68 15.28 25.76
CA LYS A 67 -25.66 15.41 26.84
C LYS A 67 -25.14 16.27 27.99
N ILE A 68 -23.92 16.01 28.46
CA ILE A 68 -23.29 16.79 29.53
C ILE A 68 -23.14 18.26 29.10
N ALA A 69 -22.68 18.52 27.88
CA ALA A 69 -22.54 19.86 27.38
C ALA A 69 -23.89 20.61 27.29
N VAL A 70 -24.97 19.92 26.93
CA VAL A 70 -26.32 20.48 26.90
C VAL A 70 -26.80 20.84 28.30
N GLU A 71 -26.52 20.02 29.31
CA GLU A 71 -26.90 20.26 30.71
C GLU A 71 -26.22 21.51 31.28
N HIS A 72 -25.04 21.92 30.77
CA HIS A 72 -24.39 23.15 31.18
C HIS A 72 -25.03 24.45 30.62
N GLY A 73 -25.99 24.36 29.71
CA GLY A 73 -26.72 25.49 29.11
C GLY A 73 -25.90 26.25 28.07
N ASP A 74 -26.46 27.35 27.59
CA ASP A 74 -25.93 28.26 26.56
C ASP A 74 -25.18 27.59 25.40
N LEU A 75 -25.93 26.82 24.59
CA LEU A 75 -25.36 26.02 23.50
C LEU A 75 -24.60 26.83 22.43
N ARG A 76 -24.92 28.15 22.31
CA ARG A 76 -24.29 29.00 21.29
C ARG A 76 -22.85 29.33 21.62
N GLU A 77 -22.54 29.49 22.90
CA GLU A 77 -21.21 29.85 23.39
C GLU A 77 -20.45 28.65 24.00
N ASN A 78 -21.15 27.52 24.17
CA ASN A 78 -20.56 26.31 24.76
C ASN A 78 -19.55 25.66 23.83
N ALA A 79 -18.27 25.82 24.15
CA ALA A 79 -17.16 25.25 23.39
C ALA A 79 -17.16 23.71 23.38
N ASP A 80 -17.56 23.08 24.50
CA ASP A 80 -17.61 21.62 24.61
C ASP A 80 -18.68 21.04 23.69
N TYR A 81 -19.83 21.69 23.59
CA TYR A 81 -20.91 21.30 22.69
C TYR A 81 -20.46 21.38 21.22
N LYS A 82 -19.84 22.49 20.82
CA LYS A 82 -19.32 22.67 19.46
C LYS A 82 -18.26 21.63 19.12
N SER A 83 -17.30 21.42 20.03
CA SER A 83 -16.25 20.44 19.86
C SER A 83 -16.79 19.02 19.73
N ALA A 84 -17.79 18.64 20.52
CA ALA A 84 -18.40 17.32 20.44
C ALA A 84 -19.16 17.11 19.10
N LEU A 85 -19.83 18.15 18.57
CA LEU A 85 -20.46 18.06 17.25
C LEU A 85 -19.45 17.97 16.11
N GLU A 86 -18.37 18.74 16.14
CA GLU A 86 -17.29 18.66 15.15
C GLU A 86 -16.65 17.27 15.17
N ARG A 87 -16.39 16.75 16.37
CA ARG A 87 -15.86 15.39 16.52
C ARG A 87 -16.83 14.35 15.97
N GLN A 88 -18.14 14.51 16.20
CA GLN A 88 -19.17 13.61 15.66
C GLN A 88 -19.13 13.58 14.13
N GLN A 89 -19.06 14.73 13.49
CA GLN A 89 -18.99 14.83 12.02
C GLN A 89 -17.70 14.16 11.49
N PHE A 90 -16.58 14.41 12.15
CA PHE A 90 -15.32 13.78 11.77
C PHE A 90 -15.39 12.25 11.87
N VAL A 91 -15.91 11.73 12.99
CA VAL A 91 -16.04 10.27 13.21
C VAL A 91 -16.97 9.65 12.17
N GLN A 92 -18.10 10.29 11.84
CA GLN A 92 -19.02 9.80 10.81
C GLN A 92 -18.36 9.76 9.43
N ALA A 93 -17.64 10.81 9.04
CA ALA A 93 -16.91 10.84 7.77
C ALA A 93 -15.83 9.74 7.70
N ARG A 94 -15.07 9.55 8.80
CA ARG A 94 -14.04 8.54 8.89
C ARG A 94 -14.61 7.12 8.81
N LEU A 95 -15.72 6.85 9.50
CA LEU A 95 -16.42 5.56 9.40
C LEU A 95 -16.88 5.27 7.96
N GLY A 96 -17.41 6.29 7.25
CA GLY A 96 -17.76 6.14 5.84
C GLY A 96 -16.58 5.73 4.96
N GLN A 97 -15.42 6.38 5.14
CA GLN A 97 -14.19 6.04 4.42
C GLN A 97 -13.72 4.61 4.71
N LEU A 98 -13.70 4.23 5.99
CA LEU A 98 -13.25 2.88 6.40
C LEU A 98 -14.17 1.79 5.89
N THR A 99 -15.50 2.02 5.92
CA THR A 99 -16.50 1.08 5.39
C THR A 99 -16.36 0.90 3.89
N GLN A 100 -16.18 1.99 3.14
CA GLN A 100 -15.90 1.92 1.71
C GLN A 100 -14.64 1.11 1.44
N ARG A 101 -13.57 1.37 2.17
CA ARG A 101 -12.29 0.66 2.03
C ARG A 101 -12.40 -0.83 2.36
N MET A 102 -13.15 -1.19 3.40
CA MET A 102 -13.45 -2.59 3.71
C MET A 102 -14.22 -3.26 2.56
N GLY A 103 -15.17 -2.56 1.95
CA GLY A 103 -15.90 -3.04 0.77
C GLY A 103 -15.00 -3.24 -0.46
N GLU A 104 -13.97 -2.41 -0.64
CA GLU A 104 -12.98 -2.59 -1.70
C GLU A 104 -12.08 -3.80 -1.46
N LEU A 105 -11.61 -3.98 -0.22
CA LEU A 105 -10.83 -5.17 0.17
C LEU A 105 -11.62 -6.48 0.03
N SER A 106 -12.92 -6.45 0.29
CA SER A 106 -13.78 -7.63 0.17
C SER A 106 -14.06 -8.05 -1.27
N LYS A 107 -13.81 -7.17 -2.25
CA LYS A 107 -13.92 -7.49 -3.68
C LYS A 107 -12.66 -8.16 -4.25
N ILE A 108 -11.60 -8.21 -3.47
CA ILE A 108 -10.37 -8.90 -3.86
C ILE A 108 -10.63 -10.40 -3.70
N ASP A 109 -10.91 -11.04 -4.83
CA ASP A 109 -11.06 -12.48 -4.93
C ASP A 109 -9.81 -13.08 -5.57
N PRO A 110 -8.99 -13.82 -4.81
CA PRO A 110 -7.76 -14.42 -5.32
C PRO A 110 -8.00 -15.38 -6.49
N ASP A 111 -9.13 -16.07 -6.51
CA ASP A 111 -9.45 -17.06 -7.53
C ASP A 111 -9.80 -16.43 -8.89
N SER A 112 -10.26 -15.18 -8.86
CA SER A 112 -10.53 -14.39 -10.08
C SER A 112 -9.30 -13.65 -10.64
N MET A 113 -8.18 -13.68 -9.91
CA MET A 113 -6.97 -12.97 -10.34
C MET A 113 -6.22 -13.73 -11.43
N PRO A 114 -5.66 -13.01 -12.41
CA PRO A 114 -4.88 -13.64 -13.46
C PRO A 114 -3.61 -14.30 -12.91
N HIS A 115 -3.36 -15.54 -13.36
CA HIS A 115 -2.18 -16.32 -12.96
C HIS A 115 -0.94 -16.04 -13.83
N ASP A 116 -1.09 -15.29 -14.92
CA ASP A 116 -0.09 -15.12 -15.97
C ASP A 116 0.46 -13.70 -16.12
N ARG A 117 -0.01 -12.77 -15.30
CA ARG A 117 0.36 -11.35 -15.41
C ARG A 117 0.44 -10.67 -14.06
N VAL A 118 1.21 -9.58 -14.02
CA VAL A 118 1.38 -8.76 -12.83
C VAL A 118 0.05 -8.15 -12.40
N GLY A 119 -0.31 -8.36 -11.15
CA GLY A 119 -1.48 -7.79 -10.50
C GLY A 119 -1.18 -7.47 -9.04
N PHE A 120 -2.24 -7.18 -8.28
CA PHE A 120 -2.13 -6.98 -6.85
C PHE A 120 -1.52 -8.22 -6.18
N GLY A 121 -0.60 -8.00 -5.23
CA GLY A 121 0.09 -9.07 -4.50
C GLY A 121 1.17 -9.80 -5.28
N SER A 122 1.35 -9.52 -6.58
CA SER A 122 2.40 -10.15 -7.38
C SER A 122 3.79 -9.76 -6.89
N ARG A 123 4.69 -10.74 -6.86
CA ARG A 123 6.13 -10.52 -6.74
C ARG A 123 6.75 -10.58 -8.11
N VAL A 124 7.55 -9.59 -8.44
CA VAL A 124 8.22 -9.49 -9.74
C VAL A 124 9.71 -9.27 -9.56
N LYS A 125 10.48 -10.01 -10.32
CA LYS A 125 11.91 -9.77 -10.49
C LYS A 125 12.11 -9.12 -11.84
N LEU A 126 12.74 -7.97 -11.86
CA LEU A 126 12.93 -7.15 -13.03
C LEU A 126 14.42 -6.96 -13.30
N TYR A 127 14.76 -6.81 -14.56
CA TYR A 127 16.04 -6.30 -14.99
C TYR A 127 15.87 -4.88 -15.50
N ASP A 128 16.48 -3.90 -14.82
CA ASP A 128 16.55 -2.51 -15.30
C ASP A 128 17.59 -2.45 -16.44
N ILE A 129 17.11 -2.24 -17.66
CA ILE A 129 17.96 -2.23 -18.85
C ILE A 129 18.89 -0.99 -18.87
N VAL A 130 18.49 0.09 -18.22
CA VAL A 130 19.25 1.35 -18.18
C VAL A 130 20.38 1.28 -17.16
N LEU A 131 20.11 0.72 -15.96
CA LEU A 131 21.09 0.59 -14.88
C LEU A 131 21.88 -0.71 -14.93
N ALA A 132 21.45 -1.67 -15.77
CA ALA A 132 22.02 -3.02 -15.86
C ALA A 132 22.03 -3.76 -14.51
N GLU A 133 20.93 -3.64 -13.74
CA GLU A 133 20.79 -4.26 -12.43
C GLU A 133 19.46 -5.01 -12.28
N GLU A 134 19.45 -6.01 -11.40
CA GLU A 134 18.23 -6.73 -11.05
C GLU A 134 17.58 -6.09 -9.81
N VAL A 135 16.27 -5.87 -9.88
CA VAL A 135 15.48 -5.36 -8.78
C VAL A 135 14.26 -6.26 -8.56
N SER A 136 13.80 -6.36 -7.32
CA SER A 136 12.62 -7.15 -6.98
C SER A 136 11.59 -6.27 -6.30
N PHE A 137 10.34 -6.38 -6.73
CA PHE A 137 9.22 -5.64 -6.16
C PHE A 137 8.07 -6.55 -5.80
N THR A 138 7.34 -6.16 -4.74
CA THR A 138 6.03 -6.70 -4.41
C THR A 138 4.99 -5.62 -4.69
N VAL A 139 3.99 -5.93 -5.49
CA VAL A 139 2.94 -4.98 -5.90
C VAL A 139 1.84 -4.95 -4.85
N VAL A 140 1.63 -3.79 -4.22
CA VAL A 140 0.69 -3.62 -3.10
C VAL A 140 -0.31 -2.49 -3.35
N ALA A 141 -1.37 -2.41 -2.54
CA ALA A 141 -2.27 -1.25 -2.52
C ALA A 141 -1.59 -0.06 -1.81
N GLY A 142 -1.85 1.16 -2.30
CA GLY A 142 -1.05 2.36 -2.02
C GLY A 142 -0.85 2.78 -0.58
N ASP A 143 -1.75 2.41 0.32
CA ASP A 143 -1.74 2.89 1.70
C ASP A 143 -0.91 2.01 2.66
N PHE A 144 -0.34 0.92 2.17
CA PHE A 144 0.38 -0.08 2.97
C PHE A 144 1.78 -0.36 2.42
N MET A 145 2.36 0.62 1.76
CA MET A 145 3.65 0.48 1.11
C MET A 145 4.79 0.59 2.13
N ASP A 146 5.57 -0.47 2.24
CA ASP A 146 6.88 -0.47 2.89
C ASP A 146 7.97 -0.42 1.81
N LEU A 147 8.55 0.76 1.64
CA LEU A 147 9.60 0.99 0.63
C LEU A 147 10.88 0.20 0.93
N ASP A 148 11.20 0.02 2.21
CA ASP A 148 12.40 -0.71 2.63
C ASP A 148 12.26 -2.22 2.38
N ALA A 149 11.03 -2.72 2.36
CA ALA A 149 10.69 -4.09 1.98
C ALA A 149 10.57 -4.32 0.45
N GLY A 150 10.89 -3.32 -0.38
CA GLY A 150 10.78 -3.42 -1.84
C GLY A 150 9.34 -3.48 -2.34
N GLN A 151 8.41 -2.85 -1.62
CA GLN A 151 7.02 -2.79 -2.04
C GLN A 151 6.78 -1.60 -2.95
N VAL A 152 5.94 -1.79 -3.97
CA VAL A 152 5.51 -0.73 -4.89
C VAL A 152 3.99 -0.68 -4.97
N SER A 153 3.45 0.53 -4.84
CA SER A 153 2.01 0.74 -4.98
C SER A 153 1.54 0.58 -6.42
N LEU A 154 0.38 -0.05 -6.63
CA LEU A 154 -0.32 -0.06 -7.92
C LEU A 154 -0.56 1.36 -8.48
N ALA A 155 -0.75 2.35 -7.60
CA ALA A 155 -0.95 3.74 -7.99
C ALA A 155 0.36 4.46 -8.36
N SER A 156 1.52 3.89 -8.04
CA SER A 156 2.83 4.46 -8.41
C SER A 156 3.11 4.34 -9.91
N PRO A 157 4.00 5.17 -10.48
CA PRO A 157 4.40 5.06 -11.88
C PRO A 157 4.95 3.66 -12.22
N ILE A 158 5.75 3.05 -11.34
CA ILE A 158 6.30 1.71 -11.53
C ILE A 158 5.17 0.67 -11.47
N GLY A 159 4.30 0.72 -10.47
CA GLY A 159 3.19 -0.22 -10.33
C GLY A 159 2.23 -0.18 -11.52
N ARG A 160 1.88 1.03 -11.99
CA ARG A 160 1.04 1.21 -13.20
C ARG A 160 1.71 0.68 -14.46
N GLY A 161 3.01 0.89 -14.62
CA GLY A 161 3.76 0.41 -15.77
C GLY A 161 3.92 -1.11 -15.80
N LEU A 162 3.97 -1.73 -14.63
CA LEU A 162 4.09 -3.19 -14.50
C LEU A 162 2.74 -3.90 -14.57
N LEU A 163 1.64 -3.23 -14.26
CA LEU A 163 0.32 -3.85 -14.20
C LEU A 163 -0.05 -4.52 -15.53
N GLY A 164 -0.39 -5.80 -15.47
CA GLY A 164 -0.73 -6.60 -16.64
C GLY A 164 0.46 -7.14 -17.43
N ALA A 165 1.70 -6.81 -17.06
CA ALA A 165 2.89 -7.34 -17.71
C ALA A 165 3.05 -8.84 -17.41
N ARG A 166 3.68 -9.57 -18.35
CA ARG A 166 3.96 -11.00 -18.25
C ARG A 166 5.44 -11.27 -18.10
N GLU A 167 5.76 -12.45 -17.61
CA GLU A 167 7.15 -12.92 -17.59
C GLU A 167 7.77 -12.88 -19.00
N GLY A 168 9.01 -12.41 -19.09
CA GLY A 168 9.74 -12.20 -20.34
C GLY A 168 9.42 -10.88 -21.06
N GLN A 169 8.37 -10.16 -20.69
CA GLN A 169 7.95 -8.92 -21.34
C GLN A 169 8.83 -7.74 -20.89
N GLU A 170 9.07 -6.82 -21.84
CA GLU A 170 9.67 -5.52 -21.56
C GLU A 170 8.57 -4.48 -21.36
N VAL A 171 8.73 -3.64 -20.33
CA VAL A 171 7.84 -2.53 -20.02
C VAL A 171 8.60 -1.23 -19.92
N VAL A 172 7.97 -0.16 -20.38
CA VAL A 172 8.50 1.21 -20.31
C VAL A 172 7.74 1.95 -19.23
N VAL A 173 8.48 2.51 -18.27
CA VAL A 173 7.91 3.26 -17.15
C VAL A 173 8.42 4.70 -17.19
N MET A 174 7.51 5.65 -17.23
CA MET A 174 7.84 7.07 -17.13
C MET A 174 7.95 7.48 -15.67
N LEU A 175 9.16 7.79 -15.23
CA LEU A 175 9.46 8.31 -13.91
C LEU A 175 9.76 9.81 -13.97
N PRO A 176 9.67 10.56 -12.85
CA PRO A 176 10.05 11.97 -12.82
C PRO A 176 11.49 12.24 -13.26
N VAL A 177 12.36 11.23 -13.15
CA VAL A 177 13.78 11.29 -13.55
C VAL A 177 14.03 10.85 -15.01
N GLY A 178 12.99 10.46 -15.73
CA GLY A 178 13.07 10.01 -17.12
C GLY A 178 12.49 8.62 -17.36
N GLU A 179 12.59 8.17 -18.60
CA GLU A 179 12.13 6.86 -19.04
C GLU A 179 13.03 5.75 -18.45
N ARG A 180 12.41 4.70 -17.93
CA ARG A 180 13.06 3.46 -17.49
C ARG A 180 12.46 2.28 -18.24
N ARG A 181 13.33 1.33 -18.59
CA ARG A 181 12.93 0.10 -19.26
C ARG A 181 13.26 -1.08 -18.38
N PHE A 182 12.24 -1.86 -18.10
CA PHE A 182 12.37 -3.06 -17.27
C PHE A 182 11.98 -4.29 -18.08
N LYS A 183 12.75 -5.36 -17.96
CA LYS A 183 12.37 -6.68 -18.44
C LYS A 183 11.91 -7.51 -17.25
N VAL A 184 10.73 -8.10 -17.34
CA VAL A 184 10.21 -9.02 -16.32
C VAL A 184 10.98 -10.33 -16.44
N LEU A 185 11.81 -10.64 -15.45
CA LEU A 185 12.58 -11.89 -15.43
C LEU A 185 11.79 -13.04 -14.83
N GLU A 186 11.13 -12.78 -13.71
CA GLU A 186 10.34 -13.76 -12.97
C GLU A 186 9.08 -13.09 -12.44
N LEU A 187 7.98 -13.83 -12.46
CA LEU A 187 6.68 -13.40 -11.95
C LEU A 187 6.10 -14.49 -11.06
N LEU A 188 5.71 -14.11 -9.85
CA LEU A 188 4.95 -14.95 -8.95
C LEU A 188 3.67 -14.20 -8.57
N THR A 189 2.55 -14.61 -9.15
CA THR A 189 1.25 -13.97 -8.92
C THR A 189 0.69 -14.35 -7.56
N LEU A 190 -0.29 -13.58 -7.06
CA LEU A 190 -0.93 -13.89 -5.77
C LEU A 190 -1.53 -15.30 -5.74
N PRO A 191 -2.33 -15.74 -6.73
CA PRO A 191 -2.85 -17.10 -6.74
C PRO A 191 -1.76 -18.19 -6.71
N GLN A 192 -0.65 -17.99 -7.42
CA GLN A 192 0.48 -18.93 -7.39
C GLN A 192 1.17 -19.00 -6.01
N GLN A 193 1.24 -17.87 -5.30
CA GLN A 193 1.77 -17.84 -3.94
C GLN A 193 0.89 -18.63 -2.97
N LEU A 194 -0.42 -18.61 -3.19
CA LEU A 194 -1.42 -19.30 -2.36
C LEU A 194 -1.44 -20.81 -2.63
N GLY A 195 -1.43 -21.21 -3.91
CA GLY A 195 -1.36 -22.61 -4.28
C GLY A 195 -0.09 -23.31 -3.79
N ALA A 196 1.02 -22.59 -3.72
CA ALA A 196 2.29 -23.11 -3.21
C ALA A 196 2.31 -23.30 -1.68
N SER A 197 1.40 -22.67 -0.93
CA SER A 197 1.30 -22.78 0.53
C SER A 197 0.35 -23.89 1.01
N GLY A 198 -0.33 -24.58 0.09
CA GLY A 198 -1.31 -25.63 0.38
C GLY A 198 -0.79 -27.06 0.27
N GLU A 199 0.51 -27.26 -0.05
CA GLU A 199 1.11 -28.59 -0.24
C GLU A 199 2.17 -28.97 0.82
N GLU A 200 1.98 -28.53 2.09
CA GLU A 200 2.75 -29.06 3.23
C GLU A 200 1.86 -29.73 4.24
#